data_1eaa9d28f30df5105d8ab4d5356558fe
#
_entry.id   1eaa9d28f30df5105d8ab4d5356558fe
#
_cell.length_a   1.000
_cell.length_b   1.000
_cell.length_c   1.000
_cell.angle_alpha   90.00
_cell.angle_beta   90.00
_cell.angle_gamma   90.00
#
_symmetry.space_group_name_H-M   'P 1'
#
loop_
_entity.id
_entity.type
_entity.pdbx_description
1 polymer ?
#
loop_
_entity_poly.entity_id
_entity_poly.type
_entity_poly.pdbx_seq_one_letter_code
_entity_poly.pdbx_strand_id
1 'polypeptide(L)'
;MKVMPVTLQFAKLFYDEFHKTNKPPVGHKKSYVALLGDDWTACIKLFDLEDLPSDWLEDKNYDFRIRQDDDGDFYLYTRGQIVGICTIGRPVARWTDPKVYEFTRICFNFEPKTNKERKYYSKLIREAMRDFQLDNQVSQFVTYIHDYQNGRYLEYAGFHKDKHIKYSVNNKGWATRPNRSHSDLSSKYRFIKEAA
;
A
#
# COMPACT_ATOMS: atom_id res chain seq x y z
N MET A 1 1.20 15.90 8.14
CA MET A 1 1.07 14.70 7.30
C MET A 1 -0.23 14.76 6.53
N LYS A 2 -0.16 14.74 5.23
CA LYS A 2 -1.25 14.69 4.26
C LYS A 2 -1.41 13.24 3.77
N VAL A 3 -2.63 12.75 3.61
CA VAL A 3 -2.93 11.48 2.94
C VAL A 3 -3.82 11.78 1.75
N MET A 4 -3.50 11.23 0.61
CA MET A 4 -4.22 11.53 -0.64
C MET A 4 -4.25 10.32 -1.57
N PRO A 5 -5.28 10.21 -2.43
CA PRO A 5 -5.32 9.18 -3.46
C PRO A 5 -4.22 9.39 -4.51
N VAL A 6 -3.71 8.28 -5.04
CA VAL A 6 -2.73 8.26 -6.13
C VAL A 6 -3.10 7.19 -7.16
N THR A 7 -2.53 7.31 -8.35
CA THR A 7 -2.71 6.32 -9.40
C THR A 7 -2.03 4.99 -9.04
N LEU A 8 -2.45 3.91 -9.71
CA LEU A 8 -1.79 2.61 -9.55
C LEU A 8 -0.33 2.66 -10.03
N GLN A 9 -0.05 3.43 -11.08
CA GLN A 9 1.31 3.60 -11.61
C GLN A 9 2.23 4.23 -10.57
N PHE A 10 1.80 5.32 -9.91
CA PHE A 10 2.54 5.90 -8.79
C PHE A 10 2.79 4.89 -7.68
N ALA A 11 1.76 4.14 -7.28
CA ALA A 11 1.90 3.14 -6.24
C ALA A 11 2.87 2.02 -6.63
N LYS A 12 2.90 1.61 -7.91
CA LYS A 12 3.86 0.62 -8.41
C LYS A 12 5.29 1.08 -8.28
N LEU A 13 5.62 2.31 -8.69
CA LEU A 13 6.98 2.86 -8.55
C LEU A 13 7.48 2.76 -7.11
N PHE A 14 6.61 3.12 -6.15
CA PHE A 14 6.97 3.00 -4.74
C PHE A 14 7.10 1.54 -4.27
N TYR A 15 6.23 0.65 -4.72
CA TYR A 15 6.32 -0.77 -4.35
C TYR A 15 7.55 -1.43 -4.95
N ASP A 16 7.95 -1.08 -6.17
CA ASP A 16 9.14 -1.61 -6.82
C ASP A 16 10.41 -1.20 -6.07
N GLU A 17 10.46 0.02 -5.54
CA GLU A 17 11.59 0.52 -4.77
C GLU A 17 11.63 -0.05 -3.33
N PHE A 18 10.50 -0.05 -2.61
CA PHE A 18 10.49 -0.29 -1.17
C PHE A 18 9.82 -1.61 -0.72
N HIS A 19 9.07 -2.29 -1.59
CA HIS A 19 8.36 -3.51 -1.19
C HIS A 19 9.16 -4.77 -1.50
N LYS A 20 9.38 -5.60 -0.49
CA LYS A 20 10.22 -6.82 -0.58
C LYS A 20 9.82 -7.83 -1.66
N THR A 21 8.58 -7.82 -2.13
CA THR A 21 8.08 -8.81 -3.10
C THR A 21 7.88 -8.28 -4.52
N ASN A 22 8.03 -6.99 -4.75
CA ASN A 22 7.94 -6.29 -6.05
C ASN A 22 6.78 -6.72 -6.96
N LYS A 23 5.70 -7.25 -6.39
CA LYS A 23 4.52 -7.67 -7.14
C LYS A 23 3.44 -6.59 -7.11
N PRO A 24 2.87 -6.23 -8.27
CA PRO A 24 1.77 -5.29 -8.32
C PRO A 24 0.58 -5.81 -7.48
N PRO A 25 -0.21 -4.91 -6.87
CA PRO A 25 -1.39 -5.29 -6.12
C PRO A 25 -2.45 -5.90 -7.04
N VAL A 26 -3.04 -7.02 -6.61
CA VAL A 26 -4.13 -7.68 -7.33
C VAL A 26 -5.46 -7.04 -6.94
N GLY A 27 -6.38 -6.91 -7.91
CA GLY A 27 -7.74 -6.43 -7.64
C GLY A 27 -7.83 -4.96 -7.22
N HIS A 28 -6.88 -4.13 -7.68
CA HIS A 28 -6.78 -2.71 -7.38
C HIS A 28 -8.10 -1.95 -7.56
N LYS A 29 -8.41 -1.11 -6.58
CA LYS A 29 -9.50 -0.14 -6.63
C LYS A 29 -9.00 1.29 -6.42
N LYS A 30 -8.24 1.53 -5.36
CA LYS A 30 -7.70 2.85 -5.02
C LYS A 30 -6.40 2.71 -4.25
N SER A 31 -5.45 3.59 -4.50
CA SER A 31 -4.19 3.66 -3.75
C SER A 31 -4.06 5.01 -3.07
N TYR A 32 -3.32 5.04 -1.96
CA TYR A 32 -3.15 6.24 -1.14
C TYR A 32 -1.71 6.37 -0.71
N VAL A 33 -1.20 7.60 -0.76
CA VAL A 33 0.13 7.97 -0.25
C VAL A 33 0.00 8.85 0.99
N ALA A 34 0.93 8.72 1.90
CA ALA A 34 1.12 9.62 3.03
C ALA A 34 2.38 10.45 2.85
N LEU A 35 2.24 11.76 2.88
CA LEU A 35 3.31 12.76 2.74
C LEU A 35 3.52 13.49 4.07
N LEU A 36 4.77 13.68 4.46
CA LEU A 36 5.16 14.42 5.68
C LEU A 36 5.98 15.65 5.30
N GLY A 37 5.54 16.83 5.76
CA GLY A 37 6.13 18.12 5.38
C GLY A 37 5.51 18.67 4.11
N ASP A 38 6.05 19.81 3.64
CA ASP A 38 5.57 20.55 2.49
C ASP A 38 6.70 20.92 1.52
N ASP A 39 7.95 20.57 1.83
CA ASP A 39 9.09 20.81 0.98
C ASP A 39 9.17 19.79 -0.15
N TRP A 40 9.64 20.22 -1.31
CA TRP A 40 9.89 19.33 -2.43
C TRP A 40 11.05 18.38 -2.13
N THR A 41 10.80 17.09 -2.22
CA THR A 41 11.75 16.03 -1.89
C THR A 41 11.84 15.05 -3.05
N ALA A 42 13.07 14.75 -3.51
CA ALA A 42 13.31 13.63 -4.43
C ALA A 42 13.02 12.33 -3.72
N CYS A 43 12.17 11.49 -4.30
CA CYS A 43 11.69 10.29 -3.65
C CYS A 43 12.12 9.01 -4.34
N ILE A 44 12.06 8.96 -5.67
CA ILE A 44 12.31 7.75 -6.45
C ILE A 44 13.09 8.14 -7.70
N LYS A 45 14.22 7.46 -7.96
CA LYS A 45 14.93 7.54 -9.23
C LYS A 45 14.14 6.77 -10.29
N LEU A 46 13.94 7.39 -11.44
CA LEU A 46 13.17 6.81 -12.55
C LEU A 46 14.14 6.29 -13.60
N PHE A 47 13.99 5.03 -13.98
CA PHE A 47 14.84 4.40 -15.00
C PHE A 47 14.18 4.37 -16.38
N ASP A 48 12.85 4.48 -16.42
CA ASP A 48 12.07 4.48 -17.64
C ASP A 48 10.96 5.53 -17.54
N LEU A 49 10.89 6.42 -18.55
CA LEU A 49 9.88 7.47 -18.60
C LEU A 49 8.71 7.13 -19.53
N GLU A 50 8.84 6.08 -20.38
CA GLU A 50 7.82 5.74 -21.38
C GLU A 50 6.50 5.29 -20.75
N ASP A 51 6.58 4.66 -19.56
CA ASP A 51 5.43 4.17 -18.82
C ASP A 51 4.78 5.20 -17.88
N LEU A 52 5.29 6.45 -17.85
CA LEU A 52 4.78 7.46 -16.94
C LEU A 52 3.56 8.20 -17.54
N PRO A 53 2.58 8.57 -16.71
CA PRO A 53 1.47 9.40 -17.15
C PRO A 53 1.98 10.74 -17.68
N SER A 54 1.48 11.16 -18.85
CA SER A 54 1.88 12.41 -19.51
C SER A 54 1.64 13.66 -18.65
N ASP A 55 0.60 13.63 -17.81
CA ASP A 55 0.27 14.72 -16.87
C ASP A 55 1.31 14.92 -15.77
N TRP A 56 2.15 13.93 -15.49
CA TRP A 56 3.28 14.07 -14.55
C TRP A 56 4.47 14.81 -15.16
N LEU A 57 4.62 14.68 -16.48
CA LEU A 57 5.67 15.38 -17.23
C LEU A 57 5.31 16.86 -17.47
N GLU A 58 4.02 17.18 -17.52
CA GLU A 58 3.51 18.52 -17.82
C GLU A 58 3.36 19.45 -16.61
N ASP A 59 3.85 19.04 -15.42
CA ASP A 59 3.82 19.82 -14.15
C ASP A 59 2.40 20.26 -13.71
N LYS A 60 1.36 19.53 -14.17
CA LYS A 60 -0.04 19.82 -13.85
C LYS A 60 -0.47 19.35 -12.46
N ASN A 61 0.34 18.52 -11.81
CA ASN A 61 0.06 18.04 -10.46
C ASN A 61 0.80 18.84 -9.40
N TYR A 62 0.07 19.50 -8.53
CA TYR A 62 0.64 20.36 -7.49
C TYR A 62 1.45 19.62 -6.40
N ASP A 63 1.31 18.29 -6.29
CA ASP A 63 1.97 17.50 -5.25
C ASP A 63 3.06 16.55 -5.78
N PHE A 64 3.14 16.35 -7.11
CA PHE A 64 4.08 15.44 -7.77
C PHE A 64 4.66 16.12 -9.02
N ARG A 65 5.95 15.91 -9.26
CA ARG A 65 6.61 16.35 -10.49
C ARG A 65 7.81 15.49 -10.80
N ILE A 66 8.17 15.41 -12.07
CA ILE A 66 9.39 14.76 -12.53
C ILE A 66 10.41 15.85 -12.86
N ARG A 67 11.63 15.68 -12.40
CA ARG A 67 12.75 16.58 -12.67
C ARG A 67 13.98 15.77 -13.00
N GLN A 68 14.78 16.30 -13.93
CA GLN A 68 16.11 15.81 -14.22
C GLN A 68 17.09 16.52 -13.28
N ASP A 69 18.03 15.77 -12.71
CA ASP A 69 19.12 16.35 -11.91
C ASP A 69 20.29 16.77 -12.80
N ASP A 70 21.35 17.29 -12.18
CA ASP A 70 22.55 17.81 -12.89
C ASP A 70 23.35 16.67 -13.58
N ASP A 71 23.19 15.43 -13.13
CA ASP A 71 23.81 14.24 -13.72
C ASP A 71 22.99 13.64 -14.88
N GLY A 72 21.83 14.21 -15.16
CA GLY A 72 20.93 13.79 -16.23
C GLY A 72 19.94 12.70 -15.81
N ASP A 73 19.92 12.30 -14.54
CA ASP A 73 19.00 11.32 -14.00
C ASP A 73 17.62 11.93 -13.71
N PHE A 74 16.57 11.16 -13.95
CA PHE A 74 15.20 11.59 -13.65
C PHE A 74 14.74 11.10 -12.30
N TYR A 75 14.09 12.00 -11.55
CA TYR A 75 13.52 11.69 -10.23
C TYR A 75 12.06 12.13 -10.14
N LEU A 76 11.27 11.30 -9.45
CA LEU A 76 9.97 11.70 -8.94
C LEU A 76 10.17 12.54 -7.67
N TYR A 77 9.75 13.79 -7.73
CA TYR A 77 9.67 14.66 -6.57
C TYR A 77 8.25 14.70 -6.03
N THR A 78 8.14 14.74 -4.71
CA THR A 78 6.86 14.92 -4.03
C THR A 78 6.91 16.12 -3.10
N ARG A 79 5.77 16.77 -2.91
CA ARG A 79 5.63 17.82 -1.91
C ARG A 79 5.47 17.19 -0.52
N GLY A 80 6.58 17.05 0.17
CA GLY A 80 6.74 16.30 1.41
C GLY A 80 7.36 14.91 1.20
N GLN A 81 7.99 14.39 2.25
CA GLN A 81 8.57 13.05 2.25
C GLN A 81 7.48 11.97 2.24
N ILE A 82 7.59 10.98 1.36
CA ILE A 82 6.71 9.83 1.37
C ILE A 82 6.98 8.98 2.62
N VAL A 83 5.97 8.81 3.44
CA VAL A 83 6.00 7.93 4.62
C VAL A 83 5.66 6.50 4.25
N GLY A 84 4.69 6.34 3.35
CA GLY A 84 4.26 5.03 2.88
C GLY A 84 3.07 5.12 1.94
N ILE A 85 2.74 3.98 1.37
CA ILE A 85 1.63 3.79 0.44
C ILE A 85 0.80 2.59 0.88
N CYS A 86 -0.51 2.67 0.67
CA CYS A 86 -1.39 1.52 0.77
C CYS A 86 -2.33 1.44 -0.44
N THR A 87 -2.73 0.22 -0.77
CA THR A 87 -3.67 -0.07 -1.85
C THR A 87 -4.85 -0.87 -1.32
N ILE A 88 -6.05 -0.41 -1.62
CA ILE A 88 -7.32 -1.08 -1.35
C ILE A 88 -7.83 -1.70 -2.64
N GLY A 89 -8.28 -2.95 -2.56
CA GLY A 89 -8.80 -3.68 -3.70
C GLY A 89 -9.78 -4.78 -3.33
N ARG A 90 -10.16 -5.58 -4.31
CA ARG A 90 -10.95 -6.78 -4.08
C ARG A 90 -10.13 -7.80 -3.30
N PRO A 91 -10.71 -8.50 -2.31
CA PRO A 91 -10.00 -9.53 -1.58
C PRO A 91 -9.48 -10.64 -2.48
N VAL A 92 -8.23 -11.06 -2.24
CA VAL A 92 -7.64 -12.22 -2.92
C VAL A 92 -8.31 -13.52 -2.48
N ALA A 93 -8.68 -13.61 -1.20
CA ALA A 93 -9.50 -14.69 -0.68
C ALA A 93 -10.97 -14.52 -1.11
N ARG A 94 -11.68 -15.64 -1.29
CA ARG A 94 -13.11 -15.58 -1.58
C ARG A 94 -13.89 -15.13 -0.36
N TRP A 95 -14.62 -14.02 -0.51
CA TRP A 95 -15.59 -13.52 0.44
C TRP A 95 -16.96 -13.55 -0.22
N THR A 96 -17.97 -13.93 0.55
CA THR A 96 -19.36 -13.98 0.06
C THR A 96 -19.98 -12.59 -0.03
N ASP A 97 -19.60 -11.70 0.89
CA ASP A 97 -20.04 -10.31 0.87
C ASP A 97 -19.21 -9.49 -0.12
N PRO A 98 -19.82 -8.91 -1.17
CA PRO A 98 -19.13 -8.08 -2.17
C PRO A 98 -18.64 -6.73 -1.61
N LYS A 99 -19.09 -6.33 -0.40
CA LYS A 99 -18.71 -5.09 0.28
C LYS A 99 -17.48 -5.25 1.17
N VAL A 100 -16.83 -6.42 1.16
CA VAL A 100 -15.55 -6.64 1.82
C VAL A 100 -14.43 -6.17 0.90
N TYR A 101 -13.51 -5.37 1.43
CA TYR A 101 -12.34 -4.87 0.72
C TYR A 101 -11.05 -5.21 1.46
N GLU A 102 -9.99 -5.43 0.71
CA GLU A 102 -8.69 -5.81 1.25
C GLU A 102 -7.67 -4.70 1.07
N PHE A 103 -6.90 -4.40 2.12
CA PHE A 103 -5.61 -3.74 1.94
C PHE A 103 -4.65 -4.75 1.34
N THR A 104 -4.60 -4.78 0.01
CA THR A 104 -3.81 -5.76 -0.75
C THR A 104 -2.32 -5.49 -0.68
N ARG A 105 -1.93 -4.26 -0.39
CA ARG A 105 -0.56 -3.82 -0.14
C ARG A 105 -0.55 -2.69 0.87
N ILE A 106 0.40 -2.76 1.79
CA ILE A 106 0.77 -1.69 2.71
C ILE A 106 2.30 -1.69 2.73
N CYS A 107 2.91 -0.58 2.32
CA CYS A 107 4.36 -0.43 2.27
C CYS A 107 4.77 0.90 2.89
N PHE A 108 5.82 0.86 3.69
CA PHE A 108 6.42 2.03 4.33
C PHE A 108 7.88 2.11 3.94
N ASN A 109 8.41 3.30 3.77
CA ASN A 109 9.80 3.53 3.34
C ASN A 109 10.81 3.46 4.50
N PHE A 110 10.37 3.30 5.74
CA PHE A 110 11.25 3.18 6.89
C PHE A 110 10.59 2.33 8.01
N GLU A 111 11.41 1.78 8.88
CA GLU A 111 10.94 1.14 10.11
C GLU A 111 10.74 2.18 11.22
N PRO A 112 9.56 2.23 11.86
CA PRO A 112 9.28 3.23 12.88
C PRO A 112 10.07 2.95 14.15
N LYS A 113 10.92 3.88 14.53
CA LYS A 113 11.74 3.81 15.76
C LYS A 113 11.00 4.37 16.98
N THR A 114 10.08 5.30 16.76
CA THR A 114 9.36 6.02 17.82
C THR A 114 7.85 5.77 17.76
N ASN A 115 7.16 6.01 18.87
CA ASN A 115 5.69 5.95 18.91
C ASN A 115 5.03 7.01 18.00
N LYS A 116 5.70 8.16 17.78
CA LYS A 116 5.24 9.19 16.85
C LYS A 116 5.22 8.68 15.41
N GLU A 117 6.28 8.01 14.98
CA GLU A 117 6.37 7.42 13.63
C GLU A 117 5.36 6.28 13.41
N ARG A 118 5.13 5.44 14.44
CA ARG A 118 4.08 4.41 14.39
C ARG A 118 2.69 4.98 14.16
N LYS A 119 2.42 6.20 14.67
CA LYS A 119 1.16 6.90 14.42
C LYS A 119 0.96 7.29 12.96
N TYR A 120 2.04 7.54 12.21
CA TYR A 120 1.94 7.84 10.78
C TYR A 120 1.35 6.67 9.99
N TYR A 121 1.76 5.44 10.30
CA TYR A 121 1.27 4.24 9.64
C TYR A 121 -0.22 4.03 9.88
N SER A 122 -0.64 4.09 11.14
CA SER A 122 -2.06 3.95 11.47
C SER A 122 -2.90 5.11 10.91
N LYS A 123 -2.33 6.31 10.79
CA LYS A 123 -3.03 7.45 10.19
C LYS A 123 -3.23 7.26 8.69
N LEU A 124 -2.21 6.79 7.95
CA LEU A 124 -2.36 6.46 6.53
C LEU A 124 -3.55 5.51 6.32
N ILE A 125 -3.60 4.42 7.08
CA ILE A 125 -4.65 3.41 6.96
C ILE A 125 -6.03 3.96 7.30
N ARG A 126 -6.16 4.73 8.39
CA ARG A 126 -7.44 5.32 8.79
C ARG A 126 -7.97 6.33 7.78
N GLU A 127 -7.12 7.22 7.29
CA GLU A 127 -7.52 8.22 6.30
C GLU A 127 -7.88 7.55 4.96
N ALA A 128 -7.13 6.52 4.54
CA ALA A 128 -7.45 5.74 3.35
C ALA A 128 -8.81 5.03 3.47
N MET A 129 -9.11 4.42 4.63
CA MET A 129 -10.42 3.80 4.87
C MET A 129 -11.54 4.83 4.80
N ARG A 130 -11.36 5.98 5.46
CA ARG A 130 -12.37 7.04 5.52
C ARG A 130 -12.68 7.59 4.13
N ASP A 131 -11.65 7.92 3.35
CA ASP A 131 -11.84 8.41 1.98
C ASP A 131 -12.46 7.34 1.07
N PHE A 132 -12.02 6.09 1.20
CA PHE A 132 -12.56 4.99 0.38
C PHE A 132 -14.06 4.74 0.63
N GLN A 133 -14.52 4.89 1.88
CA GLN A 133 -15.91 4.73 2.27
C GLN A 133 -16.83 5.84 1.74
N LEU A 134 -16.30 7.01 1.37
CA LEU A 134 -17.10 8.07 0.75
C LEU A 134 -17.67 7.64 -0.60
N ASP A 135 -16.90 6.86 -1.35
CA ASP A 135 -17.25 6.46 -2.72
C ASP A 135 -17.76 5.01 -2.81
N ASN A 136 -17.65 4.23 -1.72
CA ASN A 136 -17.91 2.79 -1.75
C ASN A 136 -18.73 2.36 -0.53
N GLN A 137 -19.70 1.48 -0.77
CA GLN A 137 -20.36 0.75 0.33
C GLN A 137 -19.39 -0.31 0.85
N VAL A 138 -18.92 -0.15 2.07
CA VAL A 138 -18.00 -1.06 2.72
C VAL A 138 -18.67 -1.67 3.96
N SER A 139 -18.67 -2.99 4.05
CA SER A 139 -19.07 -3.70 5.28
C SER A 139 -17.86 -3.98 6.16
N GLN A 140 -16.73 -4.32 5.55
CA GLN A 140 -15.54 -4.72 6.28
C GLN A 140 -14.28 -4.47 5.45
N PHE A 141 -13.22 -4.07 6.14
CA PHE A 141 -11.86 -4.10 5.63
C PHE A 141 -11.11 -5.32 6.17
N VAL A 142 -10.29 -5.95 5.34
CA VAL A 142 -9.43 -7.06 5.69
C VAL A 142 -8.00 -6.81 5.23
N THR A 143 -7.04 -7.38 5.94
CA THR A 143 -5.64 -7.43 5.48
C THR A 143 -4.93 -8.64 6.06
N TYR A 144 -3.83 -9.03 5.42
CA TYR A 144 -3.03 -10.18 5.82
C TYR A 144 -1.58 -9.74 5.99
N ILE A 145 -0.99 -10.06 7.12
CA ILE A 145 0.44 -9.86 7.37
C ILE A 145 1.10 -11.18 7.71
N HIS A 146 2.39 -11.31 7.47
CA HIS A 146 3.14 -12.48 7.87
C HIS A 146 3.14 -12.62 9.40
N ASP A 147 3.17 -13.85 9.91
CA ASP A 147 3.07 -14.12 11.33
C ASP A 147 4.26 -13.60 12.16
N TYR A 148 5.41 -13.35 11.51
CA TYR A 148 6.58 -12.72 12.11
C TYR A 148 6.48 -11.17 12.15
N GLN A 149 5.48 -10.57 11.48
CA GLN A 149 5.31 -9.12 11.45
C GLN A 149 4.50 -8.63 12.65
N ASN A 150 4.92 -7.49 13.20
CA ASN A 150 4.20 -6.85 14.28
C ASN A 150 3.05 -5.99 13.74
N GLY A 151 1.82 -6.48 13.83
CA GLY A 151 0.61 -5.81 13.33
C GLY A 151 0.10 -4.63 14.17
N ARG A 152 0.84 -4.11 15.14
CA ARG A 152 0.37 -3.04 16.05
C ARG A 152 -0.16 -1.80 15.33
N TYR A 153 0.41 -1.43 14.20
CA TYR A 153 -0.06 -0.29 13.42
C TYR A 153 -1.48 -0.52 12.86
N LEU A 154 -1.86 -1.78 12.59
CA LEU A 154 -3.21 -2.17 12.22
C LEU A 154 -4.16 -2.06 13.41
N GLU A 155 -3.75 -2.51 14.59
CA GLU A 155 -4.53 -2.39 15.82
C GLU A 155 -4.78 -0.90 16.14
N TYR A 156 -3.77 -0.04 16.01
CA TYR A 156 -3.94 1.41 16.14
C TYR A 156 -4.82 2.04 15.05
N ALA A 157 -4.96 1.39 13.90
CA ALA A 157 -5.93 1.79 12.87
C ALA A 157 -7.33 1.25 13.13
N GLY A 158 -7.51 0.46 14.20
CA GLY A 158 -8.79 -0.10 14.63
C GLY A 158 -9.11 -1.46 14.07
N PHE A 159 -8.12 -2.15 13.48
CA PHE A 159 -8.24 -3.56 13.14
C PHE A 159 -8.05 -4.44 14.37
N HIS A 160 -8.69 -5.59 14.37
CA HIS A 160 -8.40 -6.65 15.32
C HIS A 160 -7.94 -7.91 14.60
N LYS A 161 -7.09 -8.68 15.28
CA LYS A 161 -6.63 -9.98 14.79
C LYS A 161 -7.78 -10.97 14.87
N ASP A 162 -8.16 -11.52 13.71
CA ASP A 162 -9.27 -12.45 13.61
C ASP A 162 -8.81 -13.89 13.53
N LYS A 163 -7.85 -14.21 12.66
CA LYS A 163 -7.46 -15.58 12.41
C LYS A 163 -5.97 -15.74 12.12
N HIS A 164 -5.38 -16.83 12.66
CA HIS A 164 -4.07 -17.32 12.21
C HIS A 164 -4.26 -18.34 11.09
N ILE A 165 -3.77 -18.01 9.91
CA ILE A 165 -3.79 -18.87 8.73
C ILE A 165 -2.44 -19.57 8.65
N LYS A 166 -2.38 -20.80 9.15
CA LYS A 166 -1.17 -21.62 9.08
C LYS A 166 -0.96 -22.12 7.66
N TYR A 167 0.27 -22.00 7.18
CA TYR A 167 0.66 -22.67 5.95
C TYR A 167 0.69 -24.19 6.19
N SER A 168 0.09 -24.92 5.26
CA SER A 168 0.16 -26.39 5.24
C SER A 168 0.61 -26.84 3.86
N VAL A 169 1.65 -27.65 3.82
CA VAL A 169 2.17 -28.26 2.58
C VAL A 169 1.08 -29.10 1.86
N ASN A 170 0.10 -29.58 2.62
CA ASN A 170 -1.02 -30.38 2.11
C ASN A 170 -2.16 -29.55 1.49
N ASN A 171 -2.10 -28.22 1.52
CA ASN A 171 -3.08 -27.34 0.90
C ASN A 171 -2.88 -27.28 -0.62
N LYS A 172 -3.16 -28.39 -1.32
CA LYS A 172 -3.03 -28.54 -2.77
C LYS A 172 -3.71 -27.42 -3.58
N GLY A 173 -4.78 -26.82 -3.08
CA GLY A 173 -5.50 -25.73 -3.75
C GLY A 173 -4.73 -24.41 -3.85
N TRP A 174 -3.69 -24.21 -3.03
CA TRP A 174 -2.84 -23.02 -3.04
C TRP A 174 -1.55 -23.23 -3.85
N ALA A 175 -1.02 -24.46 -3.86
CA ALA A 175 0.19 -24.83 -4.57
C ALA A 175 0.00 -24.93 -6.10
N THR A 176 -1.24 -25.12 -6.56
CA THR A 176 -1.56 -25.36 -7.97
C THR A 176 -1.79 -24.09 -8.79
N ARG A 177 -1.80 -22.91 -8.19
CA ARG A 177 -1.93 -21.65 -8.96
C ARG A 177 -0.59 -21.30 -9.59
N PRO A 178 -0.49 -21.22 -10.95
CA PRO A 178 0.73 -20.83 -11.62
C PRO A 178 1.20 -19.43 -11.15
N ASN A 179 2.49 -19.20 -11.10
CA ASN A 179 3.13 -17.92 -10.78
C ASN A 179 3.08 -17.45 -9.32
N ARG A 180 2.87 -18.33 -8.33
CA ARG A 180 3.06 -17.98 -6.93
C ARG A 180 4.52 -18.17 -6.49
N SER A 181 5.10 -17.16 -5.85
CA SER A 181 6.40 -17.30 -5.21
C SER A 181 6.28 -18.06 -3.89
N HIS A 182 7.36 -18.72 -3.46
CA HIS A 182 7.42 -19.39 -2.16
C HIS A 182 7.11 -18.47 -0.98
N SER A 183 7.38 -17.17 -1.09
CA SER A 183 7.06 -16.17 -0.05
C SER A 183 5.55 -16.01 0.19
N ASP A 184 4.70 -16.36 -0.78
CA ASP A 184 3.24 -16.30 -0.62
C ASP A 184 2.69 -17.47 0.21
N LEU A 185 3.53 -18.46 0.52
CA LEU A 185 3.15 -19.70 1.21
C LEU A 185 3.41 -19.66 2.72
N SER A 186 3.85 -18.53 3.28
CA SER A 186 4.08 -18.39 4.71
C SER A 186 2.78 -18.27 5.51
N SER A 187 2.85 -18.66 6.78
CA SER A 187 1.75 -18.43 7.73
C SER A 187 1.46 -16.94 7.89
N LYS A 188 0.20 -16.57 8.06
CA LYS A 188 -0.25 -15.19 8.13
C LYS A 188 -1.31 -15.00 9.20
N TYR A 189 -1.32 -13.80 9.79
CA TYR A 189 -2.46 -13.33 10.55
C TYR A 189 -3.41 -12.56 9.65
N ARG A 190 -4.70 -12.84 9.77
CA ARG A 190 -5.76 -12.03 9.19
C ARG A 190 -6.19 -10.99 10.22
N PHE A 191 -6.26 -9.75 9.77
CA PHE A 191 -6.81 -8.64 10.52
C PHE A 191 -8.07 -8.15 9.84
N ILE A 192 -9.08 -7.83 10.63
CA ILE A 192 -10.36 -7.31 10.13
C ILE A 192 -10.76 -6.04 10.88
N LYS A 193 -11.52 -5.18 10.19
CA LYS A 193 -12.14 -4.00 10.75
C LYS A 193 -13.51 -3.82 10.11
N GLU A 194 -14.54 -3.84 10.93
CA GLU A 194 -15.89 -3.49 10.50
C GLU A 194 -15.94 -2.02 10.06
N ALA A 195 -16.71 -1.74 9.01
CA ALA A 195 -17.01 -0.38 8.60
C ALA A 195 -17.89 0.30 9.69
N ALA A 196 -17.62 1.56 9.93
CA ALA A 196 -18.42 2.36 10.85
C ALA A 196 -19.70 2.86 10.18
#